data_194f5872c7bccff08886d49df2314f63
#
_entry.id   194f5872c7bccff08886d49df2314f63
#
_cell.length_a   1.000
_cell.length_b   1.000
_cell.length_c   1.000
_cell.angle_alpha   90.00
_cell.angle_beta   90.00
_cell.angle_gamma   90.00
#
_symmetry.space_group_name_H-M   'P 1'
#
loop_
_entity.id
_entity.type
_entity.pdbx_description
1 polymer ?
#
loop_
_entity_poly.entity_id
_entity_poly.type
_entity_poly.pdbx_seq_one_letter_code
_entity_poly.pdbx_strand_id
1 'polypeptide(L)'
;MKNGGVFVLLSFGIRNYKSFKEETVFSMTAAPKQKGLDYSVFEQTVSGKKHRVLSSAVIYGPNASGKTNLIGAMDVMKEIVLRGHIRNTNEGSLNQAANTLELIPFRGTKNVPTLFNIKFIEQGLLIEYTIELQLGSFLDKEFDRYIHNETLKINDAIVYERGKDVAVNIENVKTKYLNDKIDQNIESAKEIAFSGLNEDELFLTNGFKTIFAKDLVSLILNWFQNKLTVIYRSDSIRMLREYSDLESKKFYIEKTLTDVAKEFGIHSNALGYIASQESETTVLSSIIKDENVKAVLPAEMYESYGTVRFVNEFPLIIDALINGGTLVMDEFDASIHPMALMNIINIFHNDDINIHHAQLIFNTHNPIFLNANLFRRDEIKFVERDDTTHASEHYSLSDFKTFGERGVRKGEDYMKNYFVNQYGAIKDVDFSSILESIISEGGNNDS
;
A
#
# COMPACT_ATOMS: atom_id res chain seq x y z
N MET A 1 -6.23 1.12 -31.29
CA MET A 1 -6.18 1.07 -29.82
C MET A 1 -4.70 1.05 -29.43
N LYS A 2 -4.17 2.10 -28.81
CA LYS A 2 -2.81 2.08 -28.26
C LYS A 2 -2.84 1.04 -27.13
N ASN A 3 -1.95 0.06 -27.14
CA ASN A 3 -1.75 -0.87 -26.03
C ASN A 3 -1.43 -0.05 -24.79
N GLY A 4 -2.44 0.24 -23.99
CA GLY A 4 -2.25 0.77 -22.64
C GLY A 4 -1.44 -0.27 -21.88
N GLY A 5 -0.26 0.10 -21.39
CA GLY A 5 0.56 -0.80 -20.59
C GLY A 5 -0.24 -1.23 -19.35
N VAL A 6 -0.09 -2.48 -18.96
CA VAL A 6 -0.70 -3.00 -17.74
C VAL A 6 0.28 -2.83 -16.59
N PHE A 7 -0.24 -2.38 -15.45
CA PHE A 7 0.52 -2.00 -14.27
C PHE A 7 -0.06 -2.72 -13.06
N VAL A 8 0.49 -3.87 -12.67
CA VAL A 8 -0.07 -4.69 -11.59
C VAL A 8 0.98 -5.17 -10.63
N LEU A 9 0.65 -5.12 -9.33
CA LEU A 9 1.39 -5.74 -8.26
C LEU A 9 1.12 -7.26 -8.26
N LEU A 10 2.18 -8.07 -8.19
CA LEU A 10 2.07 -9.52 -8.04
C LEU A 10 2.30 -9.97 -6.60
N SER A 11 3.31 -9.39 -5.93
CA SER A 11 3.59 -9.71 -4.53
C SER A 11 4.44 -8.65 -3.86
N PHE A 12 4.34 -8.63 -2.53
CA PHE A 12 5.17 -7.83 -1.65
C PHE A 12 5.66 -8.69 -0.49
N GLY A 13 6.97 -8.72 -0.25
CA GLY A 13 7.62 -9.52 0.77
C GLY A 13 8.33 -8.66 1.82
N ILE A 14 8.27 -9.09 3.06
CA ILE A 14 8.96 -8.45 4.19
C ILE A 14 9.58 -9.49 5.12
N ARG A 15 10.69 -9.14 5.77
CA ARG A 15 11.32 -9.90 6.85
C ARG A 15 11.98 -8.95 7.83
N ASN A 16 11.96 -9.30 9.10
CA ASN A 16 12.59 -8.51 10.18
C ASN A 16 12.17 -7.03 10.18
N TYR A 17 10.85 -6.78 10.05
CA TYR A 17 10.30 -5.41 10.04
C TYR A 17 9.15 -5.28 11.03
N LYS A 18 9.27 -4.37 12.00
CA LYS A 18 8.27 -4.09 13.04
C LYS A 18 7.79 -5.37 13.74
N SER A 19 6.57 -5.82 13.46
CA SER A 19 6.00 -7.05 14.05
C SER A 19 6.28 -8.33 13.22
N PHE A 20 6.81 -8.21 12.00
CA PHE A 20 7.12 -9.35 11.14
C PHE A 20 8.57 -9.80 11.34
N LYS A 21 8.75 -10.96 11.98
CA LYS A 21 10.06 -11.56 12.24
C LYS A 21 10.57 -12.36 11.05
N GLU A 22 9.76 -13.32 10.63
CA GLU A 22 10.08 -14.23 9.53
C GLU A 22 9.67 -13.63 8.18
N GLU A 23 10.18 -14.22 7.11
CA GLU A 23 9.81 -13.79 5.77
C GLU A 23 8.32 -14.04 5.51
N THR A 24 7.64 -12.99 5.13
CA THR A 24 6.20 -12.97 4.89
C THR A 24 5.94 -12.39 3.51
N VAL A 25 5.16 -13.08 2.69
CA VAL A 25 4.84 -12.64 1.32
C VAL A 25 3.34 -12.40 1.18
N PHE A 26 2.98 -11.16 0.92
CA PHE A 26 1.64 -10.77 0.52
C PHE A 26 1.50 -10.96 -0.99
N SER A 27 0.61 -11.85 -1.43
CA SER A 27 0.44 -12.21 -2.85
C SER A 27 -0.87 -11.66 -3.42
N MET A 28 -0.77 -11.00 -4.57
CA MET A 28 -1.88 -10.64 -5.46
C MET A 28 -2.04 -11.63 -6.63
N THR A 29 -1.28 -12.72 -6.64
CA THR A 29 -1.43 -13.78 -7.65
C THR A 29 -2.61 -14.68 -7.28
N ALA A 30 -3.50 -14.92 -8.25
CA ALA A 30 -4.66 -15.78 -8.04
C ALA A 30 -4.27 -17.24 -7.80
N ALA A 31 -4.86 -17.87 -6.79
CA ALA A 31 -4.60 -19.27 -6.45
C ALA A 31 -5.01 -20.22 -7.59
N PRO A 32 -4.17 -21.21 -7.95
CA PRO A 32 -4.31 -21.96 -9.20
C PRO A 32 -5.61 -22.78 -9.33
N LYS A 33 -6.21 -23.18 -8.23
CA LYS A 33 -7.40 -24.06 -8.20
C LYS A 33 -8.67 -23.37 -7.72
N GLN A 34 -8.60 -22.06 -7.51
CA GLN A 34 -9.74 -21.29 -7.03
C GLN A 34 -10.73 -21.02 -8.18
N LYS A 35 -12.00 -21.40 -8.01
CA LYS A 35 -13.08 -21.19 -8.99
C LYS A 35 -14.10 -20.17 -8.48
N GLY A 36 -14.66 -19.41 -9.40
CA GLY A 36 -15.71 -18.41 -9.14
C GLY A 36 -15.18 -17.01 -8.98
N LEU A 37 -16.06 -16.03 -9.16
CA LEU A 37 -15.72 -14.61 -9.22
C LEU A 37 -14.55 -14.35 -10.20
N ASP A 38 -14.62 -14.94 -11.41
CA ASP A 38 -13.52 -14.85 -12.39
C ASP A 38 -13.31 -13.41 -12.88
N TYR A 39 -14.30 -12.56 -12.70
CA TYR A 39 -14.24 -11.12 -12.95
C TYR A 39 -13.35 -10.34 -11.98
N SER A 40 -12.94 -10.94 -10.86
CA SER A 40 -11.94 -10.34 -9.95
C SER A 40 -10.50 -10.74 -10.29
N VAL A 41 -10.26 -11.35 -11.45
CA VAL A 41 -8.94 -11.84 -11.86
C VAL A 41 -8.63 -11.43 -13.27
N PHE A 42 -7.55 -10.69 -13.45
CA PHE A 42 -7.02 -10.38 -14.80
C PHE A 42 -5.97 -11.39 -15.22
N GLU A 43 -5.81 -11.56 -16.52
CA GLU A 43 -4.73 -12.35 -17.10
C GLU A 43 -3.70 -11.44 -17.80
N GLN A 44 -2.43 -11.60 -17.44
CA GLN A 44 -1.32 -10.91 -18.06
C GLN A 44 -0.30 -11.91 -18.59
N THR A 45 0.17 -11.68 -19.82
CA THR A 45 1.22 -12.52 -20.42
C THR A 45 2.51 -11.73 -20.51
N VAL A 46 3.54 -12.22 -19.81
CA VAL A 46 4.90 -11.66 -19.85
C VAL A 46 5.87 -12.75 -20.23
N SER A 47 6.69 -12.50 -21.26
CA SER A 47 7.70 -13.46 -21.75
C SER A 47 7.14 -14.88 -22.01
N GLY A 48 5.89 -14.96 -22.51
CA GLY A 48 5.20 -16.22 -22.81
C GLY A 48 4.59 -16.93 -21.61
N LYS A 49 4.76 -16.42 -20.39
CA LYS A 49 4.10 -16.93 -19.18
C LYS A 49 2.84 -16.14 -18.85
N LYS A 50 1.75 -16.84 -18.54
CA LYS A 50 0.50 -16.23 -18.08
C LYS A 50 0.55 -16.01 -16.57
N HIS A 51 0.24 -14.81 -16.16
CA HIS A 51 0.06 -14.40 -14.76
C HIS A 51 -1.41 -14.08 -14.53
N ARG A 52 -2.03 -14.76 -13.58
CA ARG A 52 -3.40 -14.47 -13.13
C ARG A 52 -3.31 -13.63 -11.86
N VAL A 53 -3.87 -12.45 -11.90
CA VAL A 53 -3.67 -11.41 -10.88
C VAL A 53 -5.00 -10.97 -10.31
N LEU A 54 -5.09 -10.82 -8.99
CA LEU A 54 -6.28 -10.37 -8.28
C LEU A 54 -6.49 -8.86 -8.46
N SER A 55 -7.74 -8.45 -8.65
CA SER A 55 -8.11 -7.04 -8.71
C SER A 55 -8.25 -6.40 -7.33
N SER A 56 -8.45 -7.21 -6.30
CA SER A 56 -8.56 -6.70 -4.93
C SER A 56 -7.98 -7.67 -3.90
N ALA A 57 -7.68 -7.15 -2.71
CA ALA A 57 -7.41 -7.95 -1.52
C ALA A 57 -7.85 -7.20 -0.27
N VAL A 58 -8.50 -7.92 0.64
CA VAL A 58 -8.92 -7.41 1.95
C VAL A 58 -8.15 -8.12 3.07
N ILE A 59 -7.63 -7.34 4.04
CA ILE A 59 -6.79 -7.83 5.13
C ILE A 59 -7.55 -7.74 6.44
N TYR A 60 -7.74 -8.87 7.10
CA TYR A 60 -8.36 -9.01 8.41
C TYR A 60 -7.36 -9.33 9.50
N GLY A 61 -7.74 -9.08 10.73
CA GLY A 61 -7.00 -9.43 11.93
C GLY A 61 -7.39 -8.56 13.11
N PRO A 62 -7.10 -8.96 14.35
CA PRO A 62 -7.39 -8.18 15.54
C PRO A 62 -6.57 -6.89 15.58
N ASN A 63 -6.91 -5.99 16.50
CA ASN A 63 -6.11 -4.82 16.78
C ASN A 63 -4.68 -5.23 17.16
N ALA A 64 -3.70 -4.46 16.72
CA ALA A 64 -2.27 -4.71 16.93
C ALA A 64 -1.72 -6.02 16.31
N SER A 65 -2.44 -6.70 15.42
CA SER A 65 -1.96 -7.91 14.74
C SER A 65 -0.84 -7.64 13.73
N GLY A 66 -0.72 -6.41 13.20
CA GLY A 66 0.30 -6.04 12.23
C GLY A 66 -0.22 -5.66 10.84
N LYS A 67 -1.54 -5.57 10.63
CA LYS A 67 -2.14 -5.13 9.34
C LYS A 67 -1.56 -3.81 8.85
N THR A 68 -1.60 -2.79 9.71
CA THR A 68 -1.02 -1.46 9.45
C THR A 68 0.50 -1.52 9.22
N ASN A 69 1.23 -2.44 9.88
CA ASN A 69 2.66 -2.64 9.64
C ASN A 69 2.96 -3.20 8.26
N LEU A 70 2.10 -4.10 7.73
CA LEU A 70 2.22 -4.64 6.38
C LEU A 70 2.01 -3.54 5.32
N ILE A 71 0.96 -2.74 5.47
CA ILE A 71 0.70 -1.59 4.58
C ILE A 71 1.82 -0.54 4.69
N GLY A 72 2.23 -0.20 5.91
CA GLY A 72 3.31 0.75 6.15
C GLY A 72 4.66 0.28 5.60
N ALA A 73 4.90 -1.03 5.49
CA ALA A 73 6.09 -1.56 4.84
C ALA A 73 6.12 -1.27 3.33
N MET A 74 4.96 -1.33 2.66
CA MET A 74 4.83 -0.95 1.24
C MET A 74 5.15 0.54 1.05
N ASP A 75 4.64 1.39 1.94
CA ASP A 75 4.91 2.83 1.93
C ASP A 75 6.39 3.13 2.15
N VAL A 76 7.00 2.52 3.16
CA VAL A 76 8.43 2.69 3.47
C VAL A 76 9.31 2.26 2.30
N MET A 77 9.03 1.11 1.66
CA MET A 77 9.78 0.66 0.48
C MET A 77 9.64 1.65 -0.68
N LYS A 78 8.41 2.13 -0.95
CA LYS A 78 8.15 3.17 -1.94
C LYS A 78 9.00 4.42 -1.69
N GLU A 79 8.96 4.93 -0.46
CA GLU A 79 9.71 6.11 -0.07
C GLU A 79 11.23 5.93 -0.19
N ILE A 80 11.78 4.77 0.22
CA ILE A 80 13.21 4.46 0.03
C ILE A 80 13.59 4.54 -1.45
N VAL A 81 12.79 3.90 -2.31
CA VAL A 81 13.08 3.89 -3.76
C VAL A 81 13.01 5.28 -4.37
N LEU A 82 12.00 6.07 -4.00
CA LEU A 82 11.84 7.43 -4.53
C LEU A 82 12.90 8.40 -4.02
N ARG A 83 13.33 8.28 -2.76
CA ARG A 83 14.43 9.08 -2.18
C ARG A 83 15.81 8.64 -2.68
N GLY A 84 15.94 7.36 -3.01
CA GLY A 84 17.21 6.76 -3.41
C GLY A 84 18.19 6.51 -2.26
N HIS A 85 17.74 6.62 -1.00
CA HIS A 85 18.55 6.39 0.19
C HIS A 85 17.70 6.06 1.42
N ILE A 86 18.34 5.56 2.48
CA ILE A 86 17.68 5.18 3.75
C ILE A 86 17.88 6.19 4.89
N ARG A 87 18.41 7.38 4.60
CA ARG A 87 18.60 8.45 5.58
C ARG A 87 17.28 9.06 6.02
N ASN A 88 17.14 9.34 7.30
CA ASN A 88 16.11 10.23 7.83
C ASN A 88 16.64 11.67 7.81
N THR A 89 16.09 12.52 6.96
CA THR A 89 16.42 13.93 6.93
C THR A 89 15.62 14.67 7.99
N ASN A 90 16.30 15.23 8.98
CA ASN A 90 15.68 16.06 10.04
C ASN A 90 15.42 17.51 9.60
N GLU A 91 15.71 17.87 8.35
CA GLU A 91 15.70 19.25 7.91
C GLU A 91 14.38 19.69 7.29
N GLY A 92 13.73 20.62 7.94
CA GLY A 92 12.86 21.64 7.29
C GLY A 92 11.41 21.25 7.02
N SER A 93 10.91 20.12 7.46
CA SER A 93 9.52 19.73 7.18
C SER A 93 8.56 20.13 8.30
N LEU A 94 7.46 20.76 7.93
CA LEU A 94 6.34 21.12 8.82
C LEU A 94 5.63 19.88 9.43
N ASN A 95 5.87 18.69 8.89
CA ASN A 95 5.35 17.42 9.41
C ASN A 95 6.46 16.37 9.51
N GLN A 96 7.15 16.33 10.65
CA GLN A 96 8.20 15.34 10.90
C GLN A 96 7.72 13.89 10.79
N ALA A 97 6.48 13.59 11.14
CA ALA A 97 5.94 12.23 11.08
C ALA A 97 5.79 11.71 9.64
N ALA A 98 5.46 12.59 8.70
CA ALA A 98 5.30 12.22 7.28
C ALA A 98 6.65 12.04 6.55
N ASN A 99 7.76 12.60 7.08
CA ASN A 99 9.07 12.56 6.44
C ASN A 99 10.04 11.55 7.07
N THR A 100 9.65 10.90 8.15
CA THR A 100 10.51 9.92 8.82
C THR A 100 10.27 8.54 8.24
N LEU A 101 11.31 7.94 7.65
CA LEU A 101 11.30 6.53 7.29
C LEU A 101 11.21 5.68 8.56
N GLU A 102 10.13 4.92 8.70
CA GLU A 102 9.89 4.05 9.85
C GLU A 102 10.69 2.73 9.74
N LEU A 103 12.00 2.83 9.64
CA LEU A 103 12.92 1.69 9.54
C LEU A 103 13.18 1.11 10.94
N ILE A 104 12.32 0.17 11.34
CA ILE A 104 12.35 -0.46 12.67
C ILE A 104 12.44 -1.97 12.50
N PRO A 105 13.57 -2.62 12.89
CA PRO A 105 13.67 -4.08 12.85
C PRO A 105 12.77 -4.71 13.91
N PHE A 106 12.48 -6.00 13.76
CA PHE A 106 11.73 -6.75 14.76
C PHE A 106 12.45 -6.75 16.12
N ARG A 107 11.70 -6.56 17.20
CA ARG A 107 12.25 -6.53 18.56
C ARG A 107 12.86 -7.89 18.90
N GLY A 108 14.12 -7.89 19.29
CA GLY A 108 14.84 -9.10 19.72
C GLY A 108 15.68 -9.76 18.62
N THR A 109 15.61 -9.31 17.37
CA THR A 109 16.57 -9.73 16.34
C THR A 109 17.87 -8.93 16.48
N LYS A 110 19.00 -9.61 16.25
CA LYS A 110 20.33 -8.98 16.20
C LYS A 110 21.00 -9.39 14.91
N ASN A 111 21.57 -8.44 14.19
CA ASN A 111 22.34 -8.65 12.97
C ASN A 111 21.59 -9.40 11.83
N VAL A 112 20.26 -9.40 11.84
CA VAL A 112 19.44 -9.93 10.75
C VAL A 112 19.02 -8.74 9.88
N PRO A 113 19.32 -8.75 8.57
CA PRO A 113 18.86 -7.69 7.69
C PRO A 113 17.34 -7.63 7.59
N THR A 114 16.81 -6.41 7.56
CA THR A 114 15.41 -6.16 7.18
C THR A 114 15.30 -6.28 5.67
N LEU A 115 14.38 -7.12 5.19
CA LEU A 115 14.15 -7.35 3.77
C LEU A 115 12.83 -6.72 3.34
N PHE A 116 12.87 -6.05 2.18
CA PHE A 116 11.70 -5.69 1.39
C PHE A 116 11.87 -6.25 -0.02
N ASN A 117 10.86 -6.94 -0.50
CA ASN A 117 10.80 -7.48 -1.87
C ASN A 117 9.50 -7.05 -2.53
N ILE A 118 9.55 -6.62 -3.77
CA ILE A 118 8.36 -6.29 -4.55
C ILE A 118 8.44 -6.88 -5.94
N LYS A 119 7.33 -7.46 -6.40
CA LYS A 119 7.22 -8.04 -7.73
C LYS A 119 6.01 -7.48 -8.44
N PHE A 120 6.21 -6.91 -9.62
CA PHE A 120 5.17 -6.23 -10.40
C PHE A 120 5.37 -6.37 -11.90
N ILE A 121 4.32 -6.10 -12.66
CA ILE A 121 4.38 -6.02 -14.12
C ILE A 121 4.22 -4.56 -14.54
N GLU A 122 5.15 -4.08 -15.34
CA GLU A 122 5.15 -2.73 -15.92
C GLU A 122 5.48 -2.83 -17.41
N GLN A 123 4.56 -2.36 -18.28
CA GLN A 123 4.74 -2.33 -19.72
C GLN A 123 5.28 -3.64 -20.35
N GLY A 124 4.77 -4.78 -19.87
CA GLY A 124 5.15 -6.10 -20.36
C GLY A 124 6.51 -6.62 -19.86
N LEU A 125 7.09 -5.99 -18.86
CA LEU A 125 8.23 -6.49 -18.10
C LEU A 125 7.76 -6.99 -16.73
N LEU A 126 8.22 -8.18 -16.35
CA LEU A 126 8.12 -8.67 -14.98
C LEU A 126 9.34 -8.17 -14.22
N ILE A 127 9.11 -7.31 -13.24
CA ILE A 127 10.15 -6.69 -12.43
C ILE A 127 10.04 -7.24 -11.01
N GLU A 128 11.17 -7.70 -10.47
CA GLU A 128 11.31 -8.07 -9.06
C GLU A 128 12.47 -7.29 -8.47
N TYR A 129 12.18 -6.50 -7.44
CA TYR A 129 13.17 -5.67 -6.78
C TYR A 129 13.23 -6.00 -5.29
N THR A 130 14.43 -6.29 -4.82
CA THR A 130 14.71 -6.68 -3.44
C THR A 130 15.75 -5.76 -2.84
N ILE A 131 15.49 -5.28 -1.62
CA ILE A 131 16.46 -4.58 -0.80
C ILE A 131 16.57 -5.23 0.57
N GLU A 132 17.79 -5.41 1.04
CA GLU A 132 18.10 -5.86 2.39
C GLU A 132 18.88 -4.76 3.11
N LEU A 133 18.40 -4.36 4.27
CA LEU A 133 18.90 -3.23 5.04
C LEU A 133 19.46 -3.73 6.36
N GLN A 134 20.69 -3.35 6.68
CA GLN A 134 21.23 -3.54 8.02
C GLN A 134 20.88 -2.33 8.88
N LEU A 135 19.99 -2.53 9.84
CA LEU A 135 19.40 -1.47 10.65
C LEU A 135 19.91 -1.48 12.12
N GLY A 136 20.80 -2.43 12.47
CA GLY A 136 21.21 -2.64 13.84
C GLY A 136 20.16 -3.36 14.69
N SER A 137 20.22 -3.20 15.98
CA SER A 137 19.25 -3.72 16.94
C SER A 137 18.03 -2.77 17.06
N PHE A 138 16.95 -3.28 17.64
CA PHE A 138 15.74 -2.49 17.89
C PHE A 138 16.07 -1.21 18.68
N LEU A 139 15.70 -0.04 18.12
CA LEU A 139 15.93 1.30 18.67
C LEU A 139 17.43 1.69 18.89
N ASP A 140 18.36 1.00 18.25
CA ASP A 140 19.76 1.38 18.23
C ASP A 140 19.94 2.64 17.37
N LYS A 141 20.21 3.78 18.02
CA LYS A 141 20.35 5.08 17.35
C LYS A 141 21.77 5.37 16.89
N GLU A 142 22.74 4.64 17.42
CA GLU A 142 24.17 4.84 17.14
C GLU A 142 24.67 3.95 16.01
N PHE A 143 23.85 2.99 15.60
CA PHE A 143 24.21 2.07 14.51
C PHE A 143 24.14 2.76 13.15
N ASP A 144 25.25 2.75 12.42
CA ASP A 144 25.31 3.23 11.05
C ASP A 144 24.58 2.27 10.12
N ARG A 145 23.43 2.72 9.61
CA ARG A 145 22.53 1.94 8.76
C ARG A 145 23.05 1.90 7.34
N TYR A 146 23.06 0.73 6.74
CA TYR A 146 23.50 0.56 5.37
C TYR A 146 22.65 -0.43 4.58
N ILE A 147 22.78 -0.37 3.26
CA ILE A 147 22.15 -1.34 2.35
C ILE A 147 23.06 -2.57 2.30
N HIS A 148 22.54 -3.67 2.86
CA HIS A 148 23.25 -4.95 2.92
C HIS A 148 23.30 -5.65 1.56
N ASN A 149 22.15 -5.67 0.88
CA ASN A 149 22.02 -6.22 -0.47
C ASN A 149 20.91 -5.49 -1.26
N GLU A 150 21.09 -5.41 -2.56
CA GLU A 150 20.11 -4.83 -3.48
C GLU A 150 20.13 -5.63 -4.79
N THR A 151 18.96 -6.17 -5.19
CA THR A 151 18.87 -7.03 -6.37
C THR A 151 17.70 -6.59 -7.25
N LEU A 152 17.97 -6.48 -8.54
CA LEU A 152 16.95 -6.26 -9.57
C LEU A 152 16.91 -7.47 -10.52
N LYS A 153 15.70 -8.02 -10.71
CA LYS A 153 15.44 -9.03 -11.74
C LYS A 153 14.43 -8.48 -12.74
N ILE A 154 14.64 -8.82 -13.99
CA ILE A 154 13.68 -8.54 -15.08
C ILE A 154 13.39 -9.87 -15.78
N ASN A 155 12.11 -10.23 -15.87
CA ASN A 155 11.64 -11.49 -16.45
C ASN A 155 12.32 -12.73 -15.82
N ASP A 156 12.41 -12.73 -14.51
CA ASP A 156 13.04 -13.75 -13.65
C ASP A 156 14.59 -13.84 -13.80
N ALA A 157 15.24 -13.00 -14.63
CA ALA A 157 16.69 -12.97 -14.78
C ALA A 157 17.32 -11.81 -13.97
N ILE A 158 18.43 -12.10 -13.27
CA ILE A 158 19.15 -11.09 -12.48
C ILE A 158 19.81 -10.09 -13.42
N VAL A 159 19.46 -8.82 -13.27
CA VAL A 159 20.04 -7.68 -14.00
C VAL A 159 21.25 -7.12 -13.27
N TYR A 160 21.10 -6.92 -11.97
CA TYR A 160 22.23 -6.63 -11.08
C TYR A 160 21.98 -7.16 -9.68
N GLU A 161 23.06 -7.35 -8.99
CA GLU A 161 23.12 -7.66 -7.57
C GLU A 161 24.22 -6.81 -6.94
N ARG A 162 23.88 -6.05 -5.90
CA ARG A 162 24.78 -5.24 -5.11
C ARG A 162 24.88 -5.81 -3.71
N GLY A 163 26.09 -6.09 -3.29
CA GLY A 163 26.47 -6.37 -1.92
C GLY A 163 27.69 -5.49 -1.57
N LYS A 164 28.83 -6.14 -1.28
CA LYS A 164 30.13 -5.45 -1.14
C LYS A 164 30.64 -4.93 -2.48
N ASP A 165 30.23 -5.55 -3.57
CA ASP A 165 30.51 -5.21 -4.95
C ASP A 165 29.21 -5.15 -5.75
N VAL A 166 29.28 -4.66 -6.98
CA VAL A 166 28.13 -4.69 -7.92
C VAL A 166 28.42 -5.66 -9.06
N ALA A 167 27.63 -6.73 -9.12
CA ALA A 167 27.58 -7.62 -10.27
C ALA A 167 26.46 -7.16 -11.22
N VAL A 168 26.76 -7.01 -12.51
CA VAL A 168 25.79 -6.56 -13.53
C VAL A 168 25.81 -7.55 -14.70
N ASN A 169 24.61 -8.03 -15.07
CA ASN A 169 24.39 -8.98 -16.15
C ASN A 169 23.64 -8.29 -17.29
N ILE A 170 24.37 -7.59 -18.15
CA ILE A 170 23.78 -6.82 -19.26
C ILE A 170 23.09 -7.71 -20.32
N GLU A 171 23.54 -8.97 -20.46
CA GLU A 171 22.96 -9.96 -21.37
C GLU A 171 21.50 -10.30 -21.04
N ASN A 172 21.09 -10.09 -19.80
CA ASN A 172 19.71 -10.30 -19.33
C ASN A 172 18.76 -9.14 -19.67
N VAL A 173 19.29 -8.08 -20.29
CA VAL A 173 18.54 -6.87 -20.62
C VAL A 173 18.51 -6.64 -22.11
N LYS A 174 17.34 -6.31 -22.65
CA LYS A 174 17.24 -5.98 -24.10
C LYS A 174 18.13 -4.77 -24.42
N THR A 175 18.82 -4.81 -25.56
CA THR A 175 19.77 -3.78 -26.02
C THR A 175 19.21 -2.35 -25.93
N LYS A 176 17.91 -2.17 -26.20
CA LYS A 176 17.25 -0.85 -26.10
C LYS A 176 17.26 -0.23 -24.69
N TYR A 177 17.52 -1.03 -23.66
CA TYR A 177 17.59 -0.59 -22.26
C TYR A 177 19.01 -0.42 -21.76
N LEU A 178 20.00 -0.65 -22.61
CA LEU A 178 21.40 -0.38 -22.30
C LEU A 178 21.76 1.03 -22.74
N ASN A 179 22.74 1.64 -22.09
CA ASN A 179 23.28 2.91 -22.53
C ASN A 179 24.14 2.70 -23.78
N ASP A 180 23.94 3.46 -24.84
CA ASP A 180 24.60 3.32 -26.16
C ASP A 180 26.14 3.33 -26.12
N LYS A 181 26.73 3.80 -25.03
CA LYS A 181 28.19 3.94 -24.86
C LYS A 181 28.84 2.80 -24.06
N ILE A 182 28.07 1.82 -23.61
CA ILE A 182 28.54 0.82 -22.61
C ILE A 182 29.24 -0.39 -23.24
N ASP A 183 28.92 -0.73 -24.51
CA ASP A 183 29.47 -1.93 -25.17
C ASP A 183 31.00 -2.02 -25.18
N GLN A 184 31.71 -0.92 -24.95
CA GLN A 184 33.17 -0.87 -25.03
C GLN A 184 33.91 -0.89 -23.69
N ASN A 185 33.23 -0.66 -22.53
CA ASN A 185 33.94 -0.58 -21.24
C ASN A 185 33.03 -0.74 -20.01
N ILE A 186 32.33 -1.86 -19.91
CA ILE A 186 31.39 -2.09 -18.81
C ILE A 186 32.04 -2.12 -17.42
N GLU A 187 33.27 -2.65 -17.31
CA GLU A 187 33.96 -2.71 -16.01
C GLU A 187 34.28 -1.32 -15.46
N SER A 188 34.80 -0.42 -16.32
CA SER A 188 35.01 0.96 -15.89
C SER A 188 33.72 1.70 -15.55
N ALA A 189 32.62 1.40 -16.26
CA ALA A 189 31.32 1.99 -15.92
C ALA A 189 30.80 1.48 -14.56
N LYS A 190 30.98 0.20 -14.22
CA LYS A 190 30.68 -0.37 -12.92
C LYS A 190 31.51 0.30 -11.81
N GLU A 191 32.83 0.41 -11.98
CA GLU A 191 33.71 1.04 -11.01
C GLU A 191 33.29 2.49 -10.73
N ILE A 192 32.99 3.27 -11.78
CA ILE A 192 32.52 4.66 -11.64
C ILE A 192 31.16 4.69 -10.91
N ALA A 193 30.21 3.86 -11.32
CA ALA A 193 28.87 3.83 -10.74
C ALA A 193 28.89 3.43 -9.26
N PHE A 194 29.81 2.58 -8.85
CA PHE A 194 29.93 2.07 -7.49
C PHE A 194 30.79 2.97 -6.60
N SER A 195 31.88 3.53 -7.11
CA SER A 195 32.80 4.38 -6.32
C SER A 195 32.15 5.68 -5.85
N GLY A 196 31.14 6.16 -6.55
CA GLY A 196 30.36 7.34 -6.15
C GLY A 196 29.15 7.06 -5.25
N LEU A 197 28.94 5.81 -4.84
CA LEU A 197 27.76 5.38 -4.10
C LEU A 197 28.05 5.25 -2.62
N ASN A 198 27.29 5.93 -1.78
CA ASN A 198 27.36 5.77 -0.34
C ASN A 198 26.71 4.43 0.10
N GLU A 199 27.08 3.91 1.26
CA GLU A 199 26.56 2.64 1.79
C GLU A 199 25.06 2.68 2.04
N ASP A 200 24.48 3.85 2.28
CA ASP A 200 23.08 4.10 2.54
C ASP A 200 22.26 4.51 1.30
N GLU A 201 22.87 4.56 0.11
CA GLU A 201 22.25 4.94 -1.16
C GLU A 201 21.93 3.72 -2.03
N LEU A 202 20.77 3.77 -2.72
CA LEU A 202 20.38 2.73 -3.68
C LEU A 202 21.17 2.84 -4.98
N PHE A 203 21.63 1.71 -5.47
CA PHE A 203 22.23 1.62 -6.80
C PHE A 203 21.19 1.91 -7.89
N LEU A 204 19.94 1.48 -7.74
CA LEU A 204 18.85 1.72 -8.68
C LEU A 204 18.69 3.19 -9.08
N THR A 205 18.81 4.09 -8.12
CA THR A 205 18.60 5.54 -8.34
C THR A 205 19.89 6.31 -8.61
N ASN A 206 21.00 5.92 -8.01
CA ASN A 206 22.24 6.68 -8.04
C ASN A 206 23.28 6.15 -9.04
N GLY A 207 23.49 4.82 -9.09
CA GLY A 207 24.50 4.21 -9.97
C GLY A 207 23.94 3.63 -11.28
N PHE A 208 22.70 3.17 -11.28
CA PHE A 208 22.10 2.40 -12.35
C PHE A 208 22.09 3.13 -13.72
N LYS A 209 21.85 4.44 -13.73
CA LYS A 209 21.84 5.29 -14.93
C LYS A 209 23.19 5.35 -15.66
N THR A 210 24.27 5.02 -15.00
CA THR A 210 25.60 4.98 -15.63
C THR A 210 25.70 3.81 -16.61
N ILE A 211 24.98 2.71 -16.34
CA ILE A 211 25.04 1.45 -17.11
C ILE A 211 23.81 1.29 -18.00
N PHE A 212 22.63 1.57 -17.47
CA PHE A 212 21.35 1.31 -18.12
C PHE A 212 20.74 2.59 -18.71
N ALA A 213 19.92 2.40 -19.75
CA ALA A 213 19.24 3.51 -20.39
C ALA A 213 18.26 4.19 -19.42
N LYS A 214 18.16 5.53 -19.57
CA LYS A 214 17.25 6.36 -18.79
C LYS A 214 15.80 5.83 -18.80
N ASP A 215 15.37 5.26 -19.92
CA ASP A 215 13.99 4.78 -20.10
C ASP A 215 13.67 3.62 -19.18
N LEU A 216 14.60 2.68 -18.92
CA LEU A 216 14.39 1.58 -17.98
C LEU A 216 14.31 2.09 -16.55
N VAL A 217 15.21 3.01 -16.18
CA VAL A 217 15.19 3.63 -14.84
C VAL A 217 13.88 4.36 -14.61
N SER A 218 13.47 5.18 -15.60
CA SER A 218 12.24 5.96 -15.53
C SER A 218 11.01 5.06 -15.47
N LEU A 219 11.01 3.92 -16.17
CA LEU A 219 9.92 2.95 -16.11
C LEU A 219 9.75 2.38 -14.70
N ILE A 220 10.84 1.94 -14.07
CA ILE A 220 10.80 1.37 -12.72
C ILE A 220 10.38 2.44 -11.68
N LEU A 221 10.99 3.62 -11.72
CA LEU A 221 10.67 4.71 -10.79
C LEU A 221 9.24 5.22 -10.97
N ASN A 222 8.75 5.30 -12.22
CA ASN A 222 7.38 5.70 -12.52
C ASN A 222 6.36 4.77 -11.90
N TRP A 223 6.65 3.46 -11.82
CA TRP A 223 5.77 2.52 -11.16
C TRP A 223 5.63 2.86 -9.67
N PHE A 224 6.73 3.08 -8.96
CA PHE A 224 6.70 3.48 -7.55
C PHE A 224 6.02 4.83 -7.35
N GLN A 225 6.28 5.80 -8.22
CA GLN A 225 5.76 7.17 -8.09
C GLN A 225 4.27 7.28 -8.41
N ASN A 226 3.83 6.66 -9.51
CA ASN A 226 2.52 6.91 -10.11
C ASN A 226 1.60 5.68 -10.16
N LYS A 227 2.10 4.46 -9.92
CA LYS A 227 1.33 3.22 -10.03
C LYS A 227 1.15 2.49 -8.70
N LEU A 228 1.91 2.83 -7.68
CA LEU A 228 1.74 2.38 -6.31
C LEU A 228 1.33 3.56 -5.44
N THR A 229 0.05 3.66 -5.11
CA THR A 229 -0.47 4.66 -4.17
C THR A 229 -0.73 3.98 -2.83
N VAL A 230 -0.04 4.40 -1.78
CA VAL A 230 -0.21 3.86 -0.43
C VAL A 230 -0.73 4.96 0.49
N ILE A 231 -1.87 4.70 1.11
CA ILE A 231 -2.46 5.56 2.13
C ILE A 231 -2.28 4.86 3.46
N TYR A 232 -1.25 5.29 4.17
CA TYR A 232 -0.85 4.75 5.45
C TYR A 232 -1.23 5.72 6.56
N ARG A 233 -1.96 5.23 7.60
CA ARG A 233 -2.50 6.07 8.68
C ARG A 233 -3.38 7.21 8.14
N SER A 234 -4.49 6.85 7.58
CA SER A 234 -5.40 7.72 6.81
C SER A 234 -5.90 8.98 7.56
N ASP A 235 -5.86 9.01 8.89
CA ASP A 235 -6.23 10.19 9.68
C ASP A 235 -5.31 11.41 9.45
N SER A 236 -4.13 11.19 8.88
CA SER A 236 -3.18 12.25 8.57
C SER A 236 -3.28 12.80 7.15
N ILE A 237 -4.23 12.30 6.33
CA ILE A 237 -4.39 12.74 4.95
C ILE A 237 -5.15 14.06 4.92
N ARG A 238 -4.41 15.14 5.01
CA ARG A 238 -4.80 16.41 4.40
C ARG A 238 -4.25 16.39 2.99
N MET A 239 -5.09 16.13 2.02
CA MET A 239 -4.67 16.22 0.61
C MET A 239 -4.28 17.66 0.32
N LEU A 240 -2.97 17.92 0.28
CA LEU A 240 -2.41 19.14 -0.27
C LEU A 240 -2.53 19.02 -1.80
N ARG A 241 -3.50 19.67 -2.40
CA ARG A 241 -3.46 19.92 -3.84
C ARG A 241 -2.66 21.20 -4.06
N GLU A 242 -1.53 21.07 -4.74
CA GLU A 242 -0.83 22.21 -5.29
C GLU A 242 -1.66 22.78 -6.44
N TYR A 243 -2.15 24.00 -6.26
CA TYR A 243 -2.74 24.77 -7.34
C TYR A 243 -1.65 25.69 -7.92
N SER A 244 -1.45 25.61 -9.21
CA SER A 244 -0.47 26.42 -9.94
C SER A 244 -0.84 27.90 -10.08
N ASP A 245 -1.99 28.33 -9.56
CA ASP A 245 -2.47 29.72 -9.66
C ASP A 245 -3.15 30.19 -8.36
N LEU A 246 -2.33 30.68 -7.44
CA LEU A 246 -2.75 31.24 -6.15
C LEU A 246 -3.41 32.64 -6.27
N GLU A 247 -3.30 33.33 -7.41
CA GLU A 247 -3.86 34.66 -7.60
C GLU A 247 -5.35 34.64 -7.97
N SER A 248 -5.85 33.56 -8.50
CA SER A 248 -7.27 33.42 -8.78
C SER A 248 -8.00 32.88 -7.56
N LYS A 249 -8.73 33.74 -6.84
CA LYS A 249 -9.72 33.38 -5.79
C LYS A 249 -10.87 32.55 -6.37
N LYS A 250 -10.58 31.42 -7.05
CA LYS A 250 -11.59 30.60 -7.71
C LYS A 250 -11.94 29.40 -6.86
N PHE A 251 -13.23 29.29 -6.57
CA PHE A 251 -13.85 28.09 -6.05
C PHE A 251 -13.76 26.99 -7.11
N TYR A 252 -12.97 25.95 -6.87
CA TYR A 252 -13.01 24.75 -7.68
C TYR A 252 -14.11 23.83 -7.14
N ILE A 253 -15.29 23.91 -7.74
CA ILE A 253 -16.33 22.91 -7.55
C ILE A 253 -15.99 21.77 -8.51
N GLU A 254 -15.45 20.72 -7.99
CA GLU A 254 -15.29 19.50 -8.77
C GLU A 254 -16.67 18.84 -8.89
N LYS A 255 -17.26 18.92 -10.06
CA LYS A 255 -18.59 18.40 -10.35
C LYS A 255 -18.72 16.91 -9.95
N THR A 256 -17.70 16.13 -10.25
CA THR A 256 -17.64 14.71 -9.92
C THR A 256 -17.76 14.47 -8.41
N LEU A 257 -17.05 15.24 -7.59
CA LEU A 257 -17.14 15.12 -6.13
C LEU A 257 -18.51 15.52 -5.61
N THR A 258 -19.12 16.55 -6.21
CA THR A 258 -20.47 16.97 -5.84
C THR A 258 -21.52 15.91 -6.19
N ASP A 259 -21.41 15.27 -7.35
CA ASP A 259 -22.34 14.22 -7.76
C ASP A 259 -22.19 12.97 -6.89
N VAL A 260 -20.95 12.55 -6.60
CA VAL A 260 -20.66 11.45 -5.66
C VAL A 260 -21.16 11.76 -4.26
N ALA A 261 -20.94 12.99 -3.78
CA ALA A 261 -21.40 13.44 -2.48
C ALA A 261 -22.93 13.35 -2.34
N LYS A 262 -23.68 13.65 -3.39
CA LYS A 262 -25.16 13.50 -3.42
C LYS A 262 -25.61 12.05 -3.25
N GLU A 263 -24.90 11.09 -3.87
CA GLU A 263 -25.19 9.65 -3.68
C GLU A 263 -25.01 9.19 -2.23
N PHE A 264 -24.16 9.91 -1.46
CA PHE A 264 -23.97 9.70 -0.02
C PHE A 264 -24.99 10.44 0.87
N GLY A 265 -25.98 11.09 0.28
CA GLY A 265 -27.02 11.83 1.02
C GLY A 265 -26.54 13.15 1.59
N ILE A 266 -25.52 13.77 1.00
CA ILE A 266 -25.07 15.10 1.40
C ILE A 266 -26.10 16.13 0.96
N HIS A 267 -26.57 16.93 1.91
CA HIS A 267 -27.58 17.95 1.69
C HIS A 267 -27.00 19.32 1.34
N SER A 268 -25.69 19.50 1.36
CA SER A 268 -25.07 20.73 0.90
C SER A 268 -25.27 20.90 -0.61
N ASN A 269 -25.44 22.13 -1.06
CA ASN A 269 -25.63 22.41 -2.48
C ASN A 269 -24.41 22.08 -3.33
N ALA A 270 -23.21 22.17 -2.75
CA ALA A 270 -21.95 21.76 -3.38
C ALA A 270 -20.83 21.64 -2.35
N LEU A 271 -19.83 20.82 -2.69
CA LEU A 271 -18.53 20.75 -2.01
C LEU A 271 -17.44 21.31 -2.90
N GLY A 272 -16.48 22.01 -2.33
CA GLY A 272 -15.35 22.55 -3.09
C GLY A 272 -14.12 22.80 -2.21
N TYR A 273 -12.94 22.79 -2.83
CA TYR A 273 -11.70 23.16 -2.15
C TYR A 273 -11.48 24.67 -2.25
N ILE A 274 -11.18 25.29 -1.14
CA ILE A 274 -10.90 26.73 -1.06
C ILE A 274 -9.45 26.90 -0.59
N ALA A 275 -8.67 27.66 -1.36
CA ALA A 275 -7.34 28.08 -0.95
C ALA A 275 -7.44 29.12 0.17
N SER A 276 -6.75 28.90 1.29
CA SER A 276 -6.60 29.90 2.34
C SER A 276 -5.52 30.90 1.93
N GLN A 277 -5.80 32.20 2.09
CA GLN A 277 -4.80 33.26 1.83
C GLN A 277 -3.69 33.31 2.90
N GLU A 278 -3.91 32.72 4.06
CA GLU A 278 -3.00 32.75 5.21
C GLU A 278 -2.15 31.48 5.34
N SER A 279 -2.57 30.39 4.70
CA SER A 279 -1.82 29.14 4.67
C SER A 279 -1.83 28.62 3.24
N GLU A 280 -0.72 28.11 2.75
CA GLU A 280 -0.62 27.44 1.43
C GLU A 280 -1.46 26.15 1.34
N THR A 281 -2.47 26.01 2.18
CA THR A 281 -3.33 24.83 2.30
C THR A 281 -4.73 25.10 1.76
N THR A 282 -5.29 24.11 1.09
CA THR A 282 -6.70 24.11 0.66
C THR A 282 -7.57 23.40 1.68
N VAL A 283 -8.75 23.95 1.95
CA VAL A 283 -9.73 23.38 2.88
C VAL A 283 -10.97 22.96 2.11
N LEU A 284 -11.38 21.69 2.27
CA LEU A 284 -12.66 21.24 1.76
C LEU A 284 -13.79 22.01 2.47
N SER A 285 -14.69 22.60 1.70
CA SER A 285 -15.73 23.47 2.20
C SER A 285 -17.09 23.10 1.62
N SER A 286 -18.12 23.21 2.46
CA SER A 286 -19.52 23.06 2.08
C SER A 286 -20.10 24.41 1.66
N ILE A 287 -20.70 24.45 0.48
CA ILE A 287 -21.37 25.63 -0.06
C ILE A 287 -22.86 25.45 0.18
N ILE A 288 -23.42 26.33 0.99
CA ILE A 288 -24.85 26.36 1.33
C ILE A 288 -25.50 27.50 0.57
N LYS A 289 -26.53 27.19 -0.21
CA LYS A 289 -27.37 28.15 -0.91
C LYS A 289 -28.80 27.85 -0.57
N ASP A 290 -29.41 28.69 0.21
CA ASP A 290 -30.84 28.73 0.48
C ASP A 290 -31.41 30.12 0.05
N GLU A 291 -32.73 30.29 0.01
CA GLU A 291 -33.36 31.51 -0.48
C GLU A 291 -32.79 32.78 0.16
N ASN A 292 -32.36 32.70 1.43
CA ASN A 292 -31.87 33.86 2.20
C ASN A 292 -30.42 33.71 2.70
N VAL A 293 -29.77 32.60 2.45
CA VAL A 293 -28.43 32.32 2.99
C VAL A 293 -27.49 31.86 1.88
N LYS A 294 -26.35 32.55 1.76
CA LYS A 294 -25.19 32.06 1.00
C LYS A 294 -24.03 31.98 1.97
N ALA A 295 -23.67 30.78 2.37
CA ALA A 295 -22.59 30.56 3.29
C ALA A 295 -21.59 29.53 2.72
N VAL A 296 -20.33 29.72 3.07
CA VAL A 296 -19.24 28.75 2.80
C VAL A 296 -18.63 28.42 4.14
N LEU A 297 -18.71 27.17 4.51
CA LEU A 297 -18.21 26.64 5.79
C LEU A 297 -17.20 25.51 5.54
N PRO A 298 -16.16 25.37 6.38
CA PRO A 298 -15.33 24.18 6.35
C PRO A 298 -16.21 22.93 6.41
N ALA A 299 -15.96 21.96 5.52
CA ALA A 299 -16.78 20.75 5.45
C ALA A 299 -16.75 19.96 6.77
N GLU A 300 -15.64 19.97 7.48
CA GLU A 300 -15.51 19.35 8.81
C GLU A 300 -16.48 19.90 9.86
N MET A 301 -16.98 21.11 9.69
CA MET A 301 -17.95 21.74 10.60
C MET A 301 -19.41 21.41 10.25
N TYR A 302 -19.67 21.04 9.01
CA TYR A 302 -21.04 20.88 8.50
C TYR A 302 -21.38 19.45 8.09
N GLU A 303 -20.42 18.74 7.54
CA GLU A 303 -20.61 17.36 7.07
C GLU A 303 -20.15 16.33 8.12
N SER A 304 -20.59 15.08 7.95
CA SER A 304 -20.08 13.99 8.79
C SER A 304 -18.61 13.70 8.49
N TYR A 305 -17.87 13.23 9.50
CA TYR A 305 -16.48 12.81 9.34
C TYR A 305 -16.31 11.78 8.20
N GLY A 306 -17.21 10.79 8.11
CA GLY A 306 -17.19 9.79 7.06
C GLY A 306 -17.38 10.38 5.67
N THR A 307 -18.23 11.41 5.54
CA THR A 307 -18.43 12.14 4.30
C THR A 307 -17.17 12.86 3.85
N VAL A 308 -16.57 13.64 4.77
CA VAL A 308 -15.35 14.40 4.50
C VAL A 308 -14.22 13.46 4.09
N ARG A 309 -14.04 12.37 4.83
CA ARG A 309 -13.04 11.34 4.54
C ARG A 309 -13.25 10.72 3.16
N PHE A 310 -14.46 10.27 2.87
CA PHE A 310 -14.78 9.66 1.59
C PHE A 310 -14.51 10.60 0.41
N VAL A 311 -14.94 11.85 0.51
CA VAL A 311 -14.72 12.87 -0.53
C VAL A 311 -13.22 13.11 -0.76
N ASN A 312 -12.41 13.06 0.28
CA ASN A 312 -10.96 13.19 0.16
C ASN A 312 -10.29 11.96 -0.47
N GLU A 313 -10.80 10.75 -0.19
CA GLU A 313 -10.23 9.48 -0.68
C GLU A 313 -10.72 9.12 -2.09
N PHE A 314 -11.92 9.55 -2.48
CA PHE A 314 -12.53 9.18 -3.75
C PHE A 314 -11.73 9.58 -5.00
N PRO A 315 -11.04 10.73 -5.06
CA PRO A 315 -10.16 11.07 -6.17
C PRO A 315 -9.03 10.05 -6.40
N LEU A 316 -8.54 9.40 -5.34
CA LEU A 316 -7.50 8.36 -5.43
C LEU A 316 -8.04 7.08 -6.11
N ILE A 317 -9.30 6.74 -5.82
CA ILE A 317 -10.00 5.64 -6.47
C ILE A 317 -10.17 5.92 -7.97
N ILE A 318 -10.61 7.14 -8.30
CA ILE A 318 -10.76 7.57 -9.70
C ILE A 318 -9.40 7.52 -10.41
N ASP A 319 -8.35 8.06 -9.80
CA ASP A 319 -7.00 8.08 -10.38
C ASP A 319 -6.49 6.67 -10.65
N ALA A 320 -6.66 5.74 -9.69
CA ALA A 320 -6.29 4.34 -9.88
C ALA A 320 -7.06 3.70 -11.05
N LEU A 321 -8.37 3.91 -11.16
CA LEU A 321 -9.20 3.34 -12.23
C LEU A 321 -8.86 3.91 -13.62
N ILE A 322 -8.58 5.22 -13.72
CA ILE A 322 -8.24 5.89 -14.98
C ILE A 322 -6.82 5.55 -15.43
N ASN A 323 -5.86 5.55 -14.52
CA ASN A 323 -4.45 5.42 -14.85
C ASN A 323 -3.92 3.99 -14.70
N GLY A 324 -4.69 3.09 -14.06
CA GLY A 324 -4.22 1.78 -13.61
C GLY A 324 -3.25 1.92 -12.43
N GLY A 325 -2.87 0.80 -11.84
CA GLY A 325 -1.95 0.74 -10.71
C GLY A 325 -2.59 0.11 -9.46
N THR A 326 -1.88 0.18 -8.35
CA THR A 326 -2.29 -0.44 -7.08
C THR A 326 -2.55 0.64 -6.05
N LEU A 327 -3.80 0.71 -5.56
CA LEU A 327 -4.22 1.56 -4.44
C LEU A 327 -4.24 0.72 -3.18
N VAL A 328 -3.44 1.10 -2.19
CA VAL A 328 -3.33 0.44 -0.89
C VAL A 328 -3.81 1.41 0.19
N MET A 329 -4.81 1.01 0.98
CA MET A 329 -5.45 1.89 1.96
C MET A 329 -5.53 1.24 3.34
N ASP A 330 -5.00 1.94 4.34
CA ASP A 330 -5.15 1.55 5.75
C ASP A 330 -6.52 2.03 6.28
N GLU A 331 -7.29 1.12 6.92
CA GLU A 331 -8.59 1.40 7.52
C GLU A 331 -9.59 2.07 6.55
N PHE A 332 -9.67 1.58 5.30
CA PHE A 332 -10.48 2.19 4.25
C PHE A 332 -11.98 2.28 4.61
N ASP A 333 -12.47 1.35 5.42
CA ASP A 333 -13.89 1.30 5.84
C ASP A 333 -14.21 2.20 7.04
N ALA A 334 -13.20 2.83 7.65
CA ALA A 334 -13.45 3.69 8.80
C ALA A 334 -14.38 4.86 8.42
N SER A 335 -15.55 4.87 9.03
CA SER A 335 -16.59 5.89 8.84
C SER A 335 -17.27 5.92 7.46
N ILE A 336 -16.98 4.98 6.55
CA ILE A 336 -17.68 4.83 5.27
C ILE A 336 -18.78 3.78 5.40
N HIS A 337 -19.96 4.08 4.86
CA HIS A 337 -21.06 3.12 4.89
C HIS A 337 -20.70 1.84 4.12
N PRO A 338 -20.90 0.62 4.69
CA PRO A 338 -20.49 -0.63 4.08
C PRO A 338 -20.98 -0.85 2.65
N MET A 339 -22.20 -0.42 2.32
CA MET A 339 -22.75 -0.54 0.96
C MET A 339 -21.98 0.27 -0.06
N ALA A 340 -21.46 1.44 0.32
CA ALA A 340 -20.63 2.25 -0.55
C ALA A 340 -19.29 1.57 -0.84
N LEU A 341 -18.68 1.00 0.19
CA LEU A 341 -17.43 0.25 0.03
C LEU A 341 -17.63 -1.01 -0.81
N MET A 342 -18.73 -1.77 -0.62
CA MET A 342 -19.08 -2.90 -1.48
C MET A 342 -19.23 -2.48 -2.95
N ASN A 343 -19.82 -1.31 -3.20
CA ASN A 343 -19.96 -0.78 -4.56
C ASN A 343 -18.59 -0.48 -5.18
N ILE A 344 -17.69 0.15 -4.42
CA ILE A 344 -16.32 0.42 -4.87
C ILE A 344 -15.58 -0.89 -5.20
N ILE A 345 -15.64 -1.89 -4.31
CA ILE A 345 -15.04 -3.20 -4.56
C ILE A 345 -15.56 -3.81 -5.87
N ASN A 346 -16.89 -3.76 -6.08
CA ASN A 346 -17.51 -4.25 -7.30
C ASN A 346 -17.05 -3.47 -8.55
N ILE A 347 -16.74 -2.17 -8.44
CA ILE A 347 -16.18 -1.39 -9.54
C ILE A 347 -14.77 -1.91 -9.90
N PHE A 348 -13.92 -2.21 -8.91
CA PHE A 348 -12.60 -2.82 -9.18
C PHE A 348 -12.72 -4.23 -9.78
N HIS A 349 -13.80 -4.95 -9.50
CA HIS A 349 -14.10 -6.28 -10.08
C HIS A 349 -14.76 -6.19 -11.47
N ASN A 350 -15.15 -5.02 -11.94
CA ASN A 350 -15.89 -4.87 -13.19
C ASN A 350 -14.95 -4.52 -14.35
N ASP A 351 -14.70 -5.48 -15.24
CA ASP A 351 -13.81 -5.31 -16.41
C ASP A 351 -14.27 -4.22 -17.38
N ASP A 352 -15.58 -3.88 -17.43
CA ASP A 352 -16.10 -2.81 -18.27
C ASP A 352 -15.74 -1.41 -17.72
N ILE A 353 -15.50 -1.29 -16.41
CA ILE A 353 -15.13 -0.04 -15.75
C ILE A 353 -13.62 -0.02 -15.47
N ASN A 354 -13.10 -1.09 -14.89
CA ASN A 354 -11.68 -1.23 -14.55
C ASN A 354 -10.83 -1.70 -15.73
N ILE A 355 -10.94 -0.98 -16.84
CA ILE A 355 -10.28 -1.34 -18.11
C ILE A 355 -8.76 -1.25 -18.06
N HIS A 356 -8.20 -0.57 -17.07
CA HIS A 356 -6.77 -0.43 -16.85
C HIS A 356 -6.22 -1.37 -15.79
N HIS A 357 -7.04 -2.31 -15.29
CA HIS A 357 -6.67 -3.35 -14.33
C HIS A 357 -6.09 -2.79 -13.03
N ALA A 358 -6.69 -1.71 -12.52
CA ALA A 358 -6.35 -1.17 -11.21
C ALA A 358 -6.62 -2.21 -10.11
N GLN A 359 -5.80 -2.18 -9.06
CA GLN A 359 -5.90 -3.07 -7.91
C GLN A 359 -6.23 -2.27 -6.65
N LEU A 360 -7.09 -2.83 -5.79
CA LEU A 360 -7.44 -2.28 -4.48
C LEU A 360 -6.99 -3.24 -3.37
N ILE A 361 -6.14 -2.77 -2.48
CA ILE A 361 -5.71 -3.49 -1.28
C ILE A 361 -6.10 -2.64 -0.08
N PHE A 362 -6.81 -3.24 0.88
CA PHE A 362 -7.17 -2.50 2.09
C PHE A 362 -7.29 -3.43 3.30
N ASN A 363 -7.15 -2.89 4.49
CA ASN A 363 -7.51 -3.60 5.71
C ASN A 363 -8.83 -3.09 6.26
N THR A 364 -9.49 -3.92 7.03
CA THR A 364 -10.77 -3.63 7.66
C THR A 364 -10.93 -4.41 8.97
N HIS A 365 -11.74 -3.87 9.87
CA HIS A 365 -12.24 -4.58 11.04
C HIS A 365 -13.70 -5.05 10.86
N ASN A 366 -14.33 -4.67 9.75
CA ASN A 366 -15.75 -4.97 9.51
C ASN A 366 -15.93 -6.36 8.88
N PRO A 367 -16.50 -7.33 9.61
CA PRO A 367 -16.63 -8.70 9.11
C PRO A 367 -17.68 -8.85 7.99
N ILE A 368 -18.47 -7.82 7.69
CA ILE A 368 -19.51 -7.87 6.65
C ILE A 368 -18.93 -8.14 5.26
N PHE A 369 -17.65 -7.77 5.04
CA PHE A 369 -16.97 -8.04 3.77
C PHE A 369 -16.41 -9.47 3.68
N LEU A 370 -16.50 -10.29 4.74
CA LEU A 370 -16.24 -11.74 4.68
C LEU A 370 -17.41 -12.46 3.99
N ASN A 371 -17.53 -12.19 2.70
CA ASN A 371 -18.65 -12.62 1.88
C ASN A 371 -18.16 -13.32 0.61
N ALA A 372 -18.56 -14.60 0.44
CA ALA A 372 -18.17 -15.42 -0.69
C ALA A 372 -18.71 -14.93 -2.05
N ASN A 373 -19.69 -14.02 -2.05
CA ASN A 373 -20.22 -13.39 -3.24
C ASN A 373 -19.48 -12.08 -3.59
N LEU A 374 -18.69 -11.55 -2.66
CA LEU A 374 -17.92 -10.32 -2.85
C LEU A 374 -16.44 -10.63 -3.13
N PHE A 375 -15.86 -11.56 -2.38
CA PHE A 375 -14.46 -11.91 -2.48
C PHE A 375 -14.23 -13.39 -2.74
N ARG A 376 -13.21 -13.69 -3.52
CA ARG A 376 -12.60 -15.01 -3.62
C ARG A 376 -11.85 -15.31 -2.33
N ARG A 377 -11.62 -16.60 -2.06
CA ARG A 377 -10.82 -17.01 -0.89
C ARG A 377 -9.38 -16.47 -0.93
N ASP A 378 -8.80 -16.37 -2.11
CA ASP A 378 -7.44 -15.84 -2.32
C ASP A 378 -7.36 -14.30 -2.24
N GLU A 379 -8.49 -13.58 -2.26
CA GLU A 379 -8.57 -12.14 -1.99
C GLU A 379 -8.66 -11.83 -0.49
N ILE A 380 -9.15 -12.79 0.33
CA ILE A 380 -9.27 -12.64 1.78
C ILE A 380 -7.95 -13.05 2.45
N LYS A 381 -7.33 -12.10 3.13
CA LYS A 381 -6.05 -12.23 3.81
C LYS A 381 -6.22 -12.01 5.31
N PHE A 382 -5.42 -12.70 6.08
CA PHE A 382 -5.40 -12.59 7.54
C PHE A 382 -4.01 -12.21 8.03
N VAL A 383 -3.97 -11.41 9.09
CA VAL A 383 -2.76 -11.11 9.85
C VAL A 383 -3.06 -11.40 11.31
N GLU A 384 -2.29 -12.30 11.88
CA GLU A 384 -2.37 -12.72 13.27
C GLU A 384 -1.04 -12.46 13.97
N ARG A 385 -1.08 -12.20 15.26
CA ARG A 385 0.12 -11.96 16.07
C ARG A 385 0.16 -12.97 17.21
N ASP A 386 1.26 -13.70 17.29
CA ASP A 386 1.52 -14.62 18.38
C ASP A 386 1.69 -13.88 19.72
N ASP A 387 0.95 -14.27 20.73
CA ASP A 387 0.94 -13.57 22.03
C ASP A 387 2.26 -13.76 22.82
N THR A 388 3.05 -14.80 22.51
CA THR A 388 4.31 -15.11 23.20
C THR A 388 5.50 -14.44 22.55
N THR A 389 5.64 -14.63 21.24
CA THR A 389 6.78 -14.09 20.48
C THR A 389 6.54 -12.68 20.00
N HIS A 390 5.28 -12.24 19.98
CA HIS A 390 4.82 -10.98 19.38
C HIS A 390 5.14 -10.87 17.88
N ALA A 391 5.40 -11.97 17.21
CA ALA A 391 5.61 -12.02 15.79
C ALA A 391 4.26 -12.07 15.05
N SER A 392 4.15 -11.29 13.98
CA SER A 392 3.00 -11.33 13.07
C SER A 392 3.21 -12.35 11.97
N GLU A 393 2.14 -13.07 11.64
CA GLU A 393 2.06 -14.00 10.52
C GLU A 393 0.96 -13.54 9.57
N HIS A 394 1.16 -13.76 8.27
CA HIS A 394 0.19 -13.47 7.22
C HIS A 394 -0.15 -14.74 6.46
N TYR A 395 -1.43 -14.96 6.22
CA TYR A 395 -1.95 -16.09 5.44
C TYR A 395 -3.24 -15.71 4.71
N SER A 396 -3.63 -16.54 3.73
CA SER A 396 -4.84 -16.35 2.94
C SER A 396 -5.92 -17.37 3.34
N LEU A 397 -7.20 -17.01 3.18
CA LEU A 397 -8.29 -17.97 3.32
C LEU A 397 -8.16 -19.13 2.31
N SER A 398 -7.44 -18.93 1.20
CA SER A 398 -7.15 -19.99 0.22
C SER A 398 -6.13 -21.02 0.70
N ASP A 399 -5.36 -20.73 1.75
CA ASP A 399 -4.37 -21.66 2.30
C ASP A 399 -5.03 -22.78 3.11
N PHE A 400 -6.24 -22.56 3.57
CA PHE A 400 -7.06 -23.59 4.22
C PHE A 400 -7.51 -24.65 3.20
N LYS A 401 -7.44 -25.91 3.59
CA LYS A 401 -7.94 -27.03 2.77
C LYS A 401 -9.44 -26.88 2.52
N THR A 402 -9.94 -27.49 1.46
CA THR A 402 -11.39 -27.52 1.14
C THR A 402 -12.12 -28.72 1.76
N PHE A 403 -11.42 -29.56 2.52
CA PHE A 403 -11.95 -30.78 3.16
C PHE A 403 -11.31 -30.95 4.54
N GLY A 404 -11.99 -31.72 5.40
CA GLY A 404 -11.61 -31.96 6.80
C GLY A 404 -12.34 -31.00 7.75
N GLU A 405 -12.08 -31.12 9.07
CA GLU A 405 -12.75 -30.36 10.13
C GLU A 405 -12.52 -28.84 10.03
N ARG A 406 -11.35 -28.41 9.53
CA ARG A 406 -11.00 -27.01 9.28
C ARG A 406 -11.03 -26.66 7.80
N GLY A 407 -11.77 -27.46 6.99
CA GLY A 407 -11.89 -27.21 5.56
C GLY A 407 -12.80 -26.01 5.29
N VAL A 408 -12.41 -25.15 4.34
CA VAL A 408 -13.21 -24.00 3.90
C VAL A 408 -13.74 -24.26 2.51
N ARG A 409 -15.07 -24.37 2.37
CA ARG A 409 -15.71 -24.63 1.09
C ARG A 409 -16.23 -23.34 0.45
N LYS A 410 -16.40 -23.38 -0.88
CA LYS A 410 -17.08 -22.30 -1.58
C LYS A 410 -18.55 -22.22 -1.12
N GLY A 411 -18.99 -21.02 -0.77
CA GLY A 411 -20.38 -20.76 -0.35
C GLY A 411 -20.64 -20.98 1.14
N GLU A 412 -19.62 -21.26 1.96
CA GLU A 412 -19.74 -21.18 3.40
C GLU A 412 -19.93 -19.73 3.85
N ASP A 413 -20.55 -19.58 5.02
CA ASP A 413 -20.66 -18.28 5.69
C ASP A 413 -19.30 -17.91 6.33
N TYR A 414 -18.46 -17.20 5.57
CA TYR A 414 -17.12 -16.81 6.04
C TYR A 414 -17.18 -15.90 7.27
N MET A 415 -18.19 -15.04 7.36
CA MET A 415 -18.36 -14.15 8.51
C MET A 415 -18.67 -14.96 9.78
N LYS A 416 -19.63 -15.91 9.71
CA LYS A 416 -19.96 -16.80 10.83
C LYS A 416 -18.75 -17.62 11.28
N ASN A 417 -18.02 -18.20 10.31
CA ASN A 417 -16.86 -19.03 10.59
C ASN A 417 -15.70 -18.22 11.20
N TYR A 418 -15.56 -16.95 10.82
CA TYR A 418 -14.61 -16.03 11.43
C TYR A 418 -14.92 -15.79 12.92
N PHE A 419 -16.20 -15.50 13.26
CA PHE A 419 -16.62 -15.26 14.64
C PHE A 419 -16.48 -16.50 15.55
N VAL A 420 -16.55 -17.70 15.02
CA VAL A 420 -16.27 -18.92 15.79
C VAL A 420 -14.79 -19.32 15.77
N ASN A 421 -13.91 -18.40 15.34
CA ASN A 421 -12.45 -18.58 15.30
C ASN A 421 -11.97 -19.76 14.45
N GLN A 422 -12.71 -20.08 13.36
CA GLN A 422 -12.31 -21.18 12.47
C GLN A 422 -11.06 -20.85 11.65
N TYR A 423 -10.81 -19.56 11.39
CA TYR A 423 -9.72 -19.09 10.54
C TYR A 423 -8.53 -18.53 11.33
N GLY A 424 -8.62 -18.39 12.64
CA GLY A 424 -7.69 -17.57 13.40
C GLY A 424 -7.96 -16.06 13.22
N ALA A 425 -6.96 -15.26 13.50
CA ALA A 425 -6.98 -13.80 13.31
C ALA A 425 -8.15 -13.07 13.99
N ILE A 426 -8.67 -13.65 15.08
CA ILE A 426 -9.65 -13.04 15.99
C ILE A 426 -9.11 -13.14 17.42
N LYS A 427 -9.37 -12.13 18.21
CA LYS A 427 -9.02 -12.11 19.63
C LYS A 427 -10.29 -11.96 20.45
N ASP A 428 -10.48 -12.87 21.37
CA ASP A 428 -11.53 -12.74 22.39
C ASP A 428 -11.07 -11.69 23.40
N VAL A 429 -11.91 -10.69 23.63
CA VAL A 429 -11.59 -9.57 24.53
C VAL A 429 -12.67 -9.52 25.60
N ASP A 430 -12.31 -9.94 26.83
CA ASP A 430 -13.17 -9.84 28.00
C ASP A 430 -12.63 -8.77 28.97
N PHE A 431 -13.38 -7.69 29.10
CA PHE A 431 -13.08 -6.61 30.05
C PHE A 431 -13.71 -6.81 31.41
N SER A 432 -14.56 -7.84 31.61
CA SER A 432 -15.36 -8.04 32.84
C SER A 432 -14.48 -8.12 34.07
N SER A 433 -13.43 -8.94 34.02
CA SER A 433 -12.50 -9.12 35.14
C SER A 433 -11.75 -7.84 35.52
N ILE A 434 -11.39 -7.03 34.54
CA ILE A 434 -10.71 -5.75 34.78
C ILE A 434 -11.64 -4.75 35.42
N LEU A 435 -12.88 -4.66 34.91
CA LEU A 435 -13.89 -3.75 35.47
C LEU A 435 -14.31 -4.16 36.89
N GLU A 436 -14.48 -5.47 37.17
CA GLU A 436 -14.78 -5.99 38.51
C GLU A 436 -13.67 -5.64 39.49
N SER A 437 -12.39 -5.75 39.14
CA SER A 437 -11.28 -5.36 40.01
C SER A 437 -11.29 -3.86 40.31
N ILE A 438 -11.49 -3.01 39.30
CA ILE A 438 -11.53 -1.54 39.47
C ILE A 438 -12.71 -1.13 40.38
N ILE A 439 -13.89 -1.71 40.14
CA ILE A 439 -15.10 -1.41 40.93
C ILE A 439 -14.93 -1.85 42.40
N SER A 440 -14.32 -3.02 42.63
CA SER A 440 -14.07 -3.53 43.97
C SER A 440 -13.03 -2.70 44.72
N GLU A 441 -12.00 -2.19 44.07
CA GLU A 441 -10.97 -1.31 44.63
C GLU A 441 -11.53 0.10 44.92
N GLY A 442 -12.35 0.64 44.00
CA GLY A 442 -12.98 1.96 44.18
C GLY A 442 -14.00 2.01 45.30
N GLY A 443 -14.72 0.90 45.57
CA GLY A 443 -15.66 0.79 46.69
C GLY A 443 -15.02 0.75 48.10
N ASN A 444 -13.71 0.49 48.18
CA ASN A 444 -12.97 0.44 49.45
C ASN A 444 -12.35 1.79 49.88
N ASN A 445 -12.40 2.81 49.02
CA ASN A 445 -11.83 4.14 49.31
C ASN A 445 -12.86 5.14 49.87
N ASP A 446 -14.15 4.75 49.98
CA ASP A 446 -15.23 5.60 50.53
C ASP A 446 -15.73 5.12 51.90
N SER A 447 -14.96 4.33 52.65
CA SER A 447 -15.31 3.87 53.99
C SER A 447 -14.33 4.38 55.05
#